data_5145b4559beb31886c6687db7372344d
#
_entry.id   5145b4559beb31886c6687db7372344d
#
_cell.length_a   1.000
_cell.length_b   1.000
_cell.length_c   1.000
_cell.angle_alpha   90.00
_cell.angle_beta   90.00
_cell.angle_gamma   90.00
#
_symmetry.space_group_name_H-M   'P 1'
#
loop_
_entity.id
_entity.type
_entity.pdbx_description
1 polymer ?
#
loop_
_entity_poly.entity_id
_entity_poly.type
_entity_poly.pdbx_seq_one_letter_code
_entity_poly.pdbx_strand_id
1 'polypeptide(L)'
;VRETLRETSDAPSGSFSMRGYRSLFRTREFTPLFVSSSLQVAASTIGGLALGTSVYEATGSPLLSALSMFGPSLAQVVGATTLLSAADRLPPRATLTSLAVVFATSTAVLSLPALPLWTVFAVIAAQGLVASLGGGVRWGLLNEILPGEGYPLGRSLFNMLHGLTQIAGYATGGALVALLSPAVTLLVSAALYAAAALCTALGLSRRAPRAAGRPSVTETWRTNALLWSSAPRRRLLLGLWIPNGLVVGCESLFVSYAPDRAGLLFACAALGMLVGDVTVGRLLPPRTRDRLATPLLLLLATPYLLFALHPPTLVVAACATLASVGFGASLVQQRHLLTLTPPELTGHALGLYSAGMLTWQGLSATLAGTLAQLTTPATAMTLLAAASATATLTLWITSRGDRAPYAPPIPVS
;
A
#
# COMPACT_ATOMS: atom_id res chain seq x y z
N VAL A 1 -46.90 -7.54 -35.89
CA VAL A 1 -46.49 -7.93 -34.54
C VAL A 1 -45.40 -9.00 -34.64
N ARG A 2 -44.23 -8.68 -35.26
CA ARG A 2 -43.03 -9.58 -35.30
C ARG A 2 -41.76 -8.83 -35.68
N GLU A 3 -41.55 -7.61 -35.20
CA GLU A 3 -40.35 -6.82 -35.63
C GLU A 3 -39.74 -5.92 -34.54
N THR A 4 -39.91 -6.26 -33.23
CA THR A 4 -39.35 -5.44 -32.13
C THR A 4 -38.65 -6.24 -31.03
N LEU A 5 -37.93 -7.34 -31.38
CA LEU A 5 -37.10 -8.09 -30.43
C LEU A 5 -35.73 -8.47 -31.03
N ARG A 6 -34.99 -7.48 -31.51
CA ARG A 6 -33.59 -7.68 -31.94
C ARG A 6 -32.70 -6.46 -31.72
N GLU A 7 -32.74 -5.88 -30.54
CA GLU A 7 -31.75 -4.86 -30.12
C GLU A 7 -31.62 -4.88 -28.61
N THR A 8 -30.88 -5.82 -28.05
CA THR A 8 -30.20 -5.68 -26.74
C THR A 8 -29.25 -6.87 -26.57
N SER A 9 -28.18 -6.93 -27.33
CA SER A 9 -27.07 -7.86 -27.04
C SER A 9 -25.76 -7.34 -27.62
N ASP A 10 -25.40 -6.11 -27.28
CA ASP A 10 -24.02 -5.65 -27.39
C ASP A 10 -23.64 -4.96 -26.07
N ALA A 11 -23.39 -5.80 -25.05
CA ALA A 11 -22.58 -5.37 -23.94
C ALA A 11 -21.14 -5.22 -24.46
N PRO A 12 -20.53 -4.02 -24.43
CA PRO A 12 -19.16 -3.88 -24.88
C PRO A 12 -18.26 -4.67 -23.94
N SER A 13 -17.72 -5.78 -24.44
CA SER A 13 -16.60 -6.48 -23.86
C SER A 13 -15.47 -5.44 -23.67
N GLY A 14 -15.18 -5.11 -22.42
CA GLY A 14 -14.26 -4.05 -22.03
C GLY A 14 -12.82 -4.29 -22.50
N SER A 15 -12.53 -3.99 -23.73
CA SER A 15 -11.19 -3.64 -24.18
C SER A 15 -10.89 -2.23 -23.64
N PHE A 16 -10.22 -2.12 -22.51
CA PHE A 16 -9.59 -0.88 -22.06
C PHE A 16 -8.59 -0.45 -23.13
N SER A 17 -9.06 0.33 -24.10
CA SER A 17 -8.24 0.74 -25.21
C SER A 17 -7.20 1.77 -24.73
N MET A 18 -5.97 1.65 -25.22
CA MET A 18 -4.89 2.65 -25.00
C MET A 18 -5.33 4.09 -25.37
N ARG A 19 -6.38 4.24 -26.14
CA ARG A 19 -7.02 5.54 -26.45
C ARG A 19 -7.67 6.19 -25.22
N GLY A 20 -8.20 5.41 -24.28
CA GLY A 20 -8.79 5.93 -23.03
C GLY A 20 -7.76 6.57 -22.10
N TYR A 21 -6.58 6.01 -21.94
CA TYR A 21 -5.53 6.59 -21.08
C TYR A 21 -4.94 7.89 -21.63
N ARG A 22 -4.78 8.01 -22.96
CA ARG A 22 -4.30 9.25 -23.59
C ARG A 22 -5.26 10.43 -23.39
N SER A 23 -6.56 10.17 -23.28
CA SER A 23 -7.54 11.24 -23.05
C SER A 23 -7.39 11.89 -21.66
N LEU A 24 -6.94 11.14 -20.65
CA LEU A 24 -6.71 11.66 -19.30
C LEU A 24 -5.65 12.78 -19.29
N PHE A 25 -4.57 12.62 -20.07
CA PHE A 25 -3.49 13.60 -20.16
C PHE A 25 -3.87 14.88 -20.93
N ARG A 26 -5.04 14.90 -21.59
CA ARG A 26 -5.61 16.13 -22.17
C ARG A 26 -6.26 17.04 -21.12
N THR A 27 -6.57 16.48 -19.95
CA THR A 27 -7.10 17.26 -18.83
C THR A 27 -5.96 18.03 -18.17
N ARG A 28 -6.02 19.36 -18.19
CA ARG A 28 -4.93 20.28 -17.82
C ARG A 28 -4.30 19.98 -16.46
N GLU A 29 -5.09 19.60 -15.46
CA GLU A 29 -4.62 19.39 -14.10
C GLU A 29 -4.27 17.93 -13.78
N PHE A 30 -4.64 16.98 -14.65
CA PHE A 30 -4.35 15.57 -14.45
C PHE A 30 -2.83 15.30 -14.47
N THR A 31 -2.12 15.84 -15.44
CA THR A 31 -0.66 15.65 -15.59
C THR A 31 0.12 16.16 -14.37
N PRO A 32 -0.09 17.40 -13.87
CA PRO A 32 0.57 17.84 -12.65
C PRO A 32 0.26 16.99 -11.42
N LEU A 33 -0.98 16.56 -11.22
CA LEU A 33 -1.36 15.70 -10.12
C LEU A 33 -0.70 14.31 -10.24
N PHE A 34 -0.62 13.77 -11.44
CA PHE A 34 0.01 12.49 -11.75
C PHE A 34 1.52 12.54 -11.51
N VAL A 35 2.21 13.54 -12.06
CA VAL A 35 3.66 13.73 -11.90
C VAL A 35 4.03 13.99 -10.44
N SER A 36 3.33 14.88 -9.75
CA SER A 36 3.60 15.15 -8.34
C SER A 36 3.42 13.91 -7.46
N SER A 37 2.41 13.07 -7.76
CA SER A 37 2.21 11.81 -7.03
C SER A 37 3.32 10.80 -7.30
N SER A 38 3.81 10.71 -8.54
CA SER A 38 4.95 9.85 -8.89
C SER A 38 6.22 10.30 -8.17
N LEU A 39 6.49 11.61 -8.16
CA LEU A 39 7.64 12.17 -7.44
C LEU A 39 7.56 11.88 -5.93
N GLN A 40 6.36 11.98 -5.33
CA GLN A 40 6.17 11.65 -3.92
C GLN A 40 6.41 10.15 -3.63
N VAL A 41 5.94 9.25 -4.51
CA VAL A 41 6.19 7.81 -4.36
C VAL A 41 7.69 7.50 -4.49
N ALA A 42 8.37 8.06 -5.49
CA ALA A 42 9.81 7.91 -5.66
C ALA A 42 10.57 8.44 -4.43
N ALA A 43 10.21 9.64 -3.97
CA ALA A 43 10.82 10.26 -2.80
C ALA A 43 10.65 9.38 -1.55
N SER A 44 9.42 8.93 -1.26
CA SER A 44 9.15 8.09 -0.08
C SER A 44 9.87 6.76 -0.14
N THR A 45 9.97 6.14 -1.32
CA THR A 45 10.63 4.86 -1.52
C THR A 45 12.15 4.97 -1.35
N ILE A 46 12.76 5.95 -2.03
CA ILE A 46 14.20 6.24 -1.94
C ILE A 46 14.56 6.65 -0.51
N GLY A 47 13.80 7.59 0.06
CA GLY A 47 14.04 8.11 1.41
C GLY A 47 13.84 7.07 2.51
N GLY A 48 12.80 6.23 2.39
CA GLY A 48 12.55 5.13 3.34
C GLY A 48 13.71 4.13 3.38
N LEU A 49 14.20 3.71 2.21
CA LEU A 49 15.36 2.80 2.12
C LEU A 49 16.63 3.45 2.70
N ALA A 50 16.91 4.71 2.31
CA ALA A 50 18.09 5.43 2.81
C ALA A 50 18.04 5.64 4.33
N LEU A 51 16.87 5.97 4.88
CA LEU A 51 16.69 6.14 6.31
C LEU A 51 16.85 4.83 7.07
N GLY A 52 16.25 3.73 6.57
CA GLY A 52 16.41 2.39 7.14
C GLY A 52 17.85 1.95 7.19
N THR A 53 18.59 2.18 6.11
CA THR A 53 20.04 1.89 6.03
C THR A 53 20.83 2.77 6.99
N SER A 54 20.58 4.09 7.01
CA SER A 54 21.28 5.02 7.91
C SER A 54 21.08 4.67 9.38
N VAL A 55 19.86 4.34 9.78
CA VAL A 55 19.54 3.91 11.15
C VAL A 55 20.21 2.57 11.47
N TYR A 56 20.24 1.64 10.52
CA TYR A 56 20.92 0.35 10.71
C TYR A 56 22.44 0.52 10.86
N GLU A 57 23.07 1.31 10.01
CA GLU A 57 24.51 1.62 10.08
C GLU A 57 24.87 2.29 11.42
N ALA A 58 24.03 3.21 11.89
CA ALA A 58 24.27 3.93 13.14
C ALA A 58 24.05 3.09 14.41
N THR A 59 23.18 2.09 14.38
CA THR A 59 22.72 1.39 15.59
C THR A 59 23.00 -0.10 15.59
N GLY A 60 23.21 -0.73 14.43
CA GLY A 60 23.24 -2.18 14.28
C GLY A 60 21.91 -2.88 14.62
N SER A 61 20.82 -2.11 14.85
CA SER A 61 19.55 -2.63 15.33
C SER A 61 18.56 -2.90 14.17
N PRO A 62 18.22 -4.18 13.92
CA PRO A 62 17.15 -4.53 12.96
C PRO A 62 15.80 -3.92 13.32
N LEU A 63 15.49 -3.81 14.63
CA LEU A 63 14.24 -3.21 15.10
C LEU A 63 14.15 -1.73 14.74
N LEU A 64 15.19 -0.95 15.03
CA LEU A 64 15.17 0.48 14.75
C LEU A 64 15.17 0.76 13.24
N SER A 65 15.89 -0.04 12.46
CA SER A 65 15.84 0.03 10.99
C SER A 65 14.43 -0.26 10.45
N ALA A 66 13.81 -1.37 10.87
CA ALA A 66 12.46 -1.71 10.46
C ALA A 66 11.41 -0.65 10.87
N LEU A 67 11.52 -0.12 12.09
CA LEU A 67 10.67 0.96 12.59
C LEU A 67 10.86 2.28 11.84
N SER A 68 12.08 2.60 11.41
CA SER A 68 12.31 3.82 10.65
C SER A 68 11.64 3.79 9.27
N MET A 69 11.53 2.62 8.64
CA MET A 69 10.87 2.44 7.34
C MET A 69 9.34 2.30 7.45
N PHE A 70 8.86 1.50 8.39
CA PHE A 70 7.45 1.12 8.48
C PHE A 70 6.70 1.74 9.66
N GLY A 71 7.40 2.32 10.63
CA GLY A 71 6.81 3.05 11.77
C GLY A 71 5.88 4.19 11.37
N PRO A 72 6.18 4.99 10.31
CA PRO A 72 5.26 5.99 9.81
C PRO A 72 3.86 5.47 9.50
N SER A 73 3.71 4.19 9.12
CA SER A 73 2.42 3.56 8.87
C SER A 73 1.52 3.53 10.12
N LEU A 74 2.10 3.28 11.31
CA LEU A 74 1.34 3.32 12.56
C LEU A 74 0.89 4.74 12.91
N ALA A 75 1.77 5.72 12.76
CA ALA A 75 1.43 7.11 12.95
C ALA A 75 0.37 7.58 11.94
N GLN A 76 0.41 7.09 10.70
CA GLN A 76 -0.60 7.38 9.69
C GLN A 76 -1.98 6.85 10.04
N VAL A 77 -2.09 5.69 10.72
CA VAL A 77 -3.37 5.18 11.24
C VAL A 77 -3.94 6.13 12.29
N VAL A 78 -3.11 6.60 13.23
CA VAL A 78 -3.51 7.62 14.21
C VAL A 78 -3.94 8.91 13.52
N GLY A 79 -3.16 9.37 12.55
CA GLY A 79 -3.51 10.54 11.74
C GLY A 79 -4.82 10.35 10.95
N ALA A 80 -5.08 9.16 10.41
CA ALA A 80 -6.33 8.88 9.70
C ALA A 80 -7.56 8.95 10.62
N THR A 81 -7.45 8.52 11.87
CA THR A 81 -8.57 8.61 12.82
C THR A 81 -8.82 10.03 13.32
N THR A 82 -7.81 10.89 13.31
CA THR A 82 -7.90 12.25 13.88
C THR A 82 -7.96 13.36 12.82
N LEU A 83 -7.23 13.21 11.72
CA LEU A 83 -7.01 14.27 10.72
C LEU A 83 -7.74 14.05 9.40
N LEU A 84 -8.17 12.82 9.06
CA LEU A 84 -8.80 12.54 7.75
C LEU A 84 -10.01 13.42 7.47
N SER A 85 -10.75 13.74 8.51
CA SER A 85 -11.89 14.64 8.46
C SER A 85 -11.53 16.09 8.12
N ALA A 86 -10.29 16.50 8.32
CA ALA A 86 -9.78 17.80 7.91
C ALA A 86 -9.47 17.84 6.39
N ALA A 87 -9.25 16.67 5.76
CA ALA A 87 -8.88 16.61 4.34
C ALA A 87 -9.90 17.26 3.40
N ASP A 88 -11.21 17.12 3.70
CA ASP A 88 -12.28 17.72 2.88
C ASP A 88 -12.51 19.21 3.16
N ARG A 89 -11.92 19.74 4.24
CA ARG A 89 -12.06 21.14 4.67
C ARG A 89 -10.86 22.01 4.31
N LEU A 90 -9.81 21.39 3.78
CA LEU A 90 -8.61 22.11 3.39
C LEU A 90 -8.60 22.31 1.87
N PRO A 91 -8.13 23.48 1.38
CA PRO A 91 -8.02 23.73 -0.04
C PRO A 91 -6.99 22.76 -0.66
N PRO A 92 -7.39 21.95 -1.67
CA PRO A 92 -6.60 20.80 -2.14
C PRO A 92 -5.17 21.16 -2.57
N ARG A 93 -5.01 22.23 -3.37
CA ARG A 93 -3.70 22.69 -3.85
C ARG A 93 -2.79 23.08 -2.68
N ALA A 94 -3.26 23.92 -1.78
CA ALA A 94 -2.47 24.38 -0.65
C ALA A 94 -2.04 23.21 0.24
N THR A 95 -2.97 22.28 0.51
CA THR A 95 -2.70 21.10 1.34
C THR A 95 -1.65 20.19 0.72
N LEU A 96 -1.80 19.81 -0.55
CA LEU A 96 -0.82 18.95 -1.23
C LEU A 96 0.55 19.60 -1.34
N THR A 97 0.60 20.92 -1.61
CA THR A 97 1.85 21.68 -1.66
C THR A 97 2.50 21.76 -0.28
N SER A 98 1.76 22.12 0.77
CA SER A 98 2.29 22.21 2.14
C SER A 98 2.79 20.86 2.65
N LEU A 99 2.07 19.76 2.39
CA LEU A 99 2.52 18.41 2.74
C LEU A 99 3.84 18.06 2.06
N ALA A 100 3.95 18.35 0.75
CA ALA A 100 5.18 18.06 0.01
C ALA A 100 6.36 18.93 0.51
N VAL A 101 6.13 20.19 0.89
CA VAL A 101 7.15 21.06 1.52
C VAL A 101 7.55 20.51 2.90
N VAL A 102 6.58 20.10 3.73
CA VAL A 102 6.87 19.49 5.04
C VAL A 102 7.70 18.24 4.88
N PHE A 103 7.35 17.35 3.93
CA PHE A 103 8.15 16.15 3.66
C PHE A 103 9.55 16.50 3.12
N ALA A 104 9.67 17.49 2.23
CA ALA A 104 10.97 17.92 1.71
C ALA A 104 11.88 18.42 2.85
N THR A 105 11.38 19.35 3.67
CA THR A 105 12.16 19.95 4.76
C THR A 105 12.48 18.95 5.85
N SER A 106 11.51 18.14 6.28
CA SER A 106 11.75 17.13 7.31
C SER A 106 12.69 16.02 6.84
N THR A 107 12.61 15.58 5.57
CA THR A 107 13.55 14.61 5.00
C THR A 107 14.96 15.21 4.86
N ALA A 108 15.07 16.49 4.49
CA ALA A 108 16.36 17.19 4.50
C ALA A 108 16.96 17.28 5.91
N VAL A 109 16.15 17.52 6.94
CA VAL A 109 16.60 17.47 8.33
C VAL A 109 17.13 16.09 8.71
N LEU A 110 16.46 15.01 8.29
CA LEU A 110 16.92 13.63 8.55
C LEU A 110 18.27 13.28 7.89
N SER A 111 18.74 14.05 6.91
CA SER A 111 20.06 13.88 6.30
C SER A 111 21.22 14.48 7.11
N LEU A 112 20.92 15.27 8.16
CA LEU A 112 21.94 15.92 8.98
C LEU A 112 22.71 14.88 9.80
N PRO A 113 24.02 15.03 9.94
CA PRO A 113 24.83 14.13 10.74
C PRO A 113 24.53 14.25 12.24
N ALA A 114 24.71 13.16 12.97
CA ALA A 114 24.63 13.13 14.43
C ALA A 114 23.26 13.54 15.03
N LEU A 115 22.17 13.33 14.30
CA LEU A 115 20.84 13.53 14.87
C LEU A 115 20.56 12.50 15.99
N PRO A 116 20.04 12.93 17.15
CA PRO A 116 19.58 12.01 18.17
C PRO A 116 18.48 11.10 17.62
N LEU A 117 18.51 9.80 17.93
CA LEU A 117 17.52 8.83 17.45
C LEU A 117 16.08 9.24 17.77
N TRP A 118 15.83 9.82 18.97
CA TRP A 118 14.49 10.29 19.32
C TRP A 118 13.98 11.37 18.35
N THR A 119 14.86 12.24 17.84
CA THR A 119 14.51 13.27 16.82
C THR A 119 14.13 12.59 15.51
N VAL A 120 14.89 11.58 15.08
CA VAL A 120 14.58 10.81 13.86
C VAL A 120 13.17 10.22 13.98
N PHE A 121 12.88 9.51 15.09
CA PHE A 121 11.58 8.86 15.29
C PHE A 121 10.44 9.89 15.49
N ALA A 122 10.68 11.03 16.13
CA ALA A 122 9.70 12.10 16.23
C ALA A 122 9.34 12.68 14.85
N VAL A 123 10.34 12.92 13.99
CA VAL A 123 10.13 13.42 12.63
C VAL A 123 9.34 12.44 11.79
N ILE A 124 9.71 11.15 11.76
CA ILE A 124 8.97 10.16 10.96
C ILE A 124 7.56 9.90 11.50
N ALA A 125 7.35 9.98 12.82
CA ALA A 125 6.01 9.92 13.40
C ALA A 125 5.16 11.12 12.98
N ALA A 126 5.71 12.33 12.99
CA ALA A 126 5.03 13.53 12.49
C ALA A 126 4.73 13.43 10.98
N GLN A 127 5.68 12.93 10.17
CA GLN A 127 5.44 12.65 8.75
C GLN A 127 4.30 11.64 8.55
N GLY A 128 4.27 10.55 9.32
CA GLY A 128 3.20 9.56 9.26
C GLY A 128 1.83 10.16 9.60
N LEU A 129 1.74 10.95 10.68
CA LEU A 129 0.50 11.63 11.07
C LEU A 129 -0.06 12.49 9.94
N VAL A 130 0.77 13.35 9.35
CA VAL A 130 0.31 14.29 8.30
C VAL A 130 0.12 13.59 6.94
N ALA A 131 0.76 12.45 6.69
CA ALA A 131 0.59 11.67 5.46
C ALA A 131 -0.86 11.21 5.24
N SER A 132 -1.61 11.00 6.34
CA SER A 132 -3.02 10.62 6.30
C SER A 132 -3.91 11.60 5.55
N LEU A 133 -3.59 12.91 5.59
CA LEU A 133 -4.32 13.96 4.87
C LEU A 133 -4.13 13.86 3.36
N GLY A 134 -2.92 13.51 2.92
CA GLY A 134 -2.53 13.55 1.51
C GLY A 134 -3.33 12.60 0.63
N GLY A 135 -3.64 11.41 1.13
CA GLY A 135 -4.44 10.41 0.42
C GLY A 135 -5.87 10.89 0.13
N GLY A 136 -6.58 11.34 1.16
CA GLY A 136 -7.95 11.84 1.04
C GLY A 136 -8.06 13.02 0.08
N VAL A 137 -7.17 14.02 0.23
CA VAL A 137 -7.14 15.20 -0.63
C VAL A 137 -6.87 14.83 -2.09
N ARG A 138 -5.89 13.93 -2.34
CA ARG A 138 -5.53 13.49 -3.70
C ARG A 138 -6.65 12.78 -4.42
N TRP A 139 -7.28 11.79 -3.76
CA TRP A 139 -8.35 11.02 -4.38
C TRP A 139 -9.61 11.85 -4.61
N GLY A 140 -9.94 12.73 -3.68
CA GLY A 140 -11.03 13.65 -3.88
C GLY A 140 -10.76 14.63 -5.02
N LEU A 141 -9.55 15.19 -5.12
CA LEU A 141 -9.17 16.07 -6.23
C LEU A 141 -9.20 15.32 -7.58
N LEU A 142 -8.73 14.07 -7.61
CA LEU A 142 -8.82 13.24 -8.82
C LEU A 142 -10.26 13.05 -9.28
N ASN A 143 -11.20 12.85 -8.35
CA ASN A 143 -12.63 12.72 -8.68
C ASN A 143 -13.23 14.02 -9.24
N GLU A 144 -12.76 15.19 -8.78
CA GLU A 144 -13.17 16.48 -9.34
C GLU A 144 -12.61 16.73 -10.74
N ILE A 145 -11.35 16.34 -10.98
CA ILE A 145 -10.66 16.51 -12.26
C ILE A 145 -11.22 15.55 -13.32
N LEU A 146 -11.59 14.33 -12.89
CA LEU A 146 -12.07 13.25 -13.76
C LEU A 146 -13.41 12.72 -13.23
N PRO A 147 -14.53 13.43 -13.47
CA PRO A 147 -15.84 12.95 -13.00
C PRO A 147 -16.32 11.71 -13.79
N GLY A 148 -17.19 10.93 -13.18
CA GLY A 148 -17.85 9.77 -13.80
C GLY A 148 -16.87 8.65 -14.16
N GLU A 149 -16.93 8.15 -15.38
CA GLU A 149 -16.09 7.02 -15.84
C GLU A 149 -14.60 7.34 -15.95
N GLY A 150 -14.21 8.61 -15.97
CA GLY A 150 -12.81 9.03 -15.96
C GLY A 150 -12.09 8.72 -14.64
N TYR A 151 -12.80 8.76 -13.52
CA TYR A 151 -12.22 8.53 -12.21
C TYR A 151 -11.66 7.09 -12.01
N PRO A 152 -12.40 6.01 -12.30
CA PRO A 152 -11.86 4.64 -12.21
C PRO A 152 -10.64 4.43 -13.10
N LEU A 153 -10.66 5.00 -14.31
CA LEU A 153 -9.56 4.90 -15.26
C LEU A 153 -8.30 5.64 -14.75
N GLY A 154 -8.48 6.86 -14.25
CA GLY A 154 -7.43 7.66 -13.63
C GLY A 154 -6.83 6.92 -12.42
N ARG A 155 -7.67 6.39 -11.52
CA ARG A 155 -7.24 5.63 -10.35
C ARG A 155 -6.45 4.37 -10.71
N SER A 156 -6.88 3.64 -11.75
CA SER A 156 -6.14 2.48 -12.27
C SER A 156 -4.73 2.87 -12.75
N LEU A 157 -4.63 4.00 -13.46
CA LEU A 157 -3.35 4.52 -13.94
C LEU A 157 -2.42 4.92 -12.78
N PHE A 158 -2.96 5.59 -11.74
CA PHE A 158 -2.21 5.92 -10.53
C PHE A 158 -1.68 4.68 -9.81
N ASN A 159 -2.48 3.62 -9.68
CA ASN A 159 -2.06 2.38 -9.04
C ASN A 159 -0.94 1.68 -9.84
N MET A 160 -1.06 1.61 -11.16
CA MET A 160 -0.02 1.04 -12.02
C MET A 160 1.29 1.84 -11.94
N LEU A 161 1.18 3.18 -11.98
CA LEU A 161 2.34 4.05 -11.83
C LEU A 161 2.98 3.91 -10.46
N HIS A 162 2.19 3.79 -9.40
CA HIS A 162 2.69 3.59 -8.05
C HIS A 162 3.63 2.38 -7.99
N GLY A 163 3.20 1.22 -8.51
CA GLY A 163 4.04 0.02 -8.58
C GLY A 163 5.31 0.22 -9.40
N LEU A 164 5.21 0.80 -10.60
CA LEU A 164 6.38 1.07 -11.45
C LEU A 164 7.36 2.05 -10.80
N THR A 165 6.85 3.12 -10.20
CA THR A 165 7.68 4.12 -9.51
C THR A 165 8.35 3.53 -8.26
N GLN A 166 7.66 2.64 -7.57
CA GLN A 166 8.21 1.96 -6.39
C GLN A 166 9.38 1.03 -6.77
N ILE A 167 9.24 0.25 -7.86
CA ILE A 167 10.33 -0.58 -8.39
C ILE A 167 11.54 0.29 -8.74
N ALA A 168 11.32 1.34 -9.54
CA ALA A 168 12.37 2.27 -9.95
C ALA A 168 12.99 2.98 -8.74
N GLY A 169 12.16 3.38 -7.76
CA GLY A 169 12.59 4.05 -6.54
C GLY A 169 13.49 3.17 -5.67
N TYR A 170 13.15 1.90 -5.46
CA TYR A 170 13.99 0.98 -4.69
C TYR A 170 15.30 0.65 -5.42
N ALA A 171 15.25 0.41 -6.73
CA ALA A 171 16.45 0.15 -7.53
C ALA A 171 17.38 1.37 -7.54
N THR A 172 16.84 2.56 -7.80
CA THR A 172 17.61 3.82 -7.79
C THR A 172 18.11 4.16 -6.38
N GLY A 173 17.24 4.03 -5.37
CA GLY A 173 17.57 4.30 -3.98
C GLY A 173 18.70 3.39 -3.47
N GLY A 174 18.65 2.09 -3.79
CA GLY A 174 19.72 1.15 -3.47
C GLY A 174 21.03 1.51 -4.15
N ALA A 175 21.00 1.89 -5.43
CA ALA A 175 22.19 2.36 -6.15
C ALA A 175 22.75 3.66 -5.56
N LEU A 176 21.90 4.62 -5.22
CA LEU A 176 22.32 5.89 -4.60
C LEU A 176 22.95 5.67 -3.22
N VAL A 177 22.36 4.81 -2.39
CA VAL A 177 22.92 4.46 -1.08
C VAL A 177 24.29 3.81 -1.23
N ALA A 178 24.44 2.86 -2.17
CA ALA A 178 25.68 2.13 -2.39
C ALA A 178 26.79 3.01 -3.00
N LEU A 179 26.45 3.94 -3.90
CA LEU A 179 27.43 4.76 -4.63
C LEU A 179 27.78 6.08 -3.93
N LEU A 180 26.84 6.65 -3.17
CA LEU A 180 27.01 7.95 -2.56
C LEU A 180 27.03 7.87 -1.03
N SER A 181 25.90 7.78 -0.41
CA SER A 181 25.68 7.53 1.02
C SER A 181 24.18 7.62 1.34
N PRO A 182 23.72 7.10 2.49
CA PRO A 182 22.33 7.29 2.94
C PRO A 182 21.95 8.77 3.09
N ALA A 183 22.85 9.61 3.61
CA ALA A 183 22.60 11.05 3.80
C ALA A 183 22.37 11.79 2.48
N VAL A 184 23.22 11.57 1.48
CA VAL A 184 23.03 12.16 0.14
C VAL A 184 21.76 11.65 -0.52
N THR A 185 21.44 10.37 -0.34
CA THR A 185 20.20 9.75 -0.85
C THR A 185 18.95 10.38 -0.22
N LEU A 186 19.00 10.72 1.08
CA LEU A 186 17.93 11.48 1.75
C LEU A 186 17.78 12.88 1.16
N LEU A 187 18.88 13.57 0.82
CA LEU A 187 18.81 14.88 0.13
C LEU A 187 18.18 14.76 -1.26
N VAL A 188 18.50 13.71 -2.02
CA VAL A 188 17.83 13.43 -3.30
C VAL A 188 16.33 13.21 -3.08
N SER A 189 15.94 12.44 -2.07
CA SER A 189 14.53 12.26 -1.69
C SER A 189 13.86 13.60 -1.33
N ALA A 190 14.52 14.45 -0.54
CA ALA A 190 14.03 15.79 -0.20
C ALA A 190 13.83 16.66 -1.45
N ALA A 191 14.77 16.62 -2.39
CA ALA A 191 14.66 17.34 -3.67
C ALA A 191 13.47 16.84 -4.51
N LEU A 192 13.20 15.53 -4.54
CA LEU A 192 12.02 14.98 -5.21
C LEU A 192 10.71 15.46 -4.56
N TYR A 193 10.64 15.53 -3.23
CA TYR A 193 9.50 16.13 -2.54
C TYR A 193 9.36 17.62 -2.85
N ALA A 194 10.45 18.36 -2.92
CA ALA A 194 10.42 19.79 -3.31
C ALA A 194 9.94 19.97 -4.75
N ALA A 195 10.38 19.11 -5.68
CA ALA A 195 9.89 19.07 -7.05
C ALA A 195 8.39 18.75 -7.11
N ALA A 196 7.91 17.83 -6.28
CA ALA A 196 6.49 17.53 -6.17
C ALA A 196 5.68 18.74 -5.64
N ALA A 197 6.23 19.47 -4.65
CA ALA A 197 5.63 20.71 -4.14
C ALA A 197 5.53 21.78 -5.24
N LEU A 198 6.58 21.96 -6.01
CA LEU A 198 6.59 22.90 -7.14
C LEU A 198 5.58 22.50 -8.21
N CYS A 199 5.54 21.22 -8.56
CA CYS A 199 4.59 20.68 -9.54
C CYS A 199 3.14 20.91 -9.12
N THR A 200 2.78 20.68 -7.85
CA THR A 200 1.44 20.96 -7.31
C THR A 200 1.15 22.46 -7.24
N ALA A 201 2.13 23.26 -6.81
CA ALA A 201 1.97 24.71 -6.68
C ALA A 201 1.75 25.40 -8.03
N LEU A 202 2.39 24.95 -9.08
CA LEU A 202 2.30 25.57 -10.42
C LEU A 202 1.20 24.93 -11.29
N GLY A 203 0.95 23.63 -11.12
CA GLY A 203 0.11 22.86 -12.04
C GLY A 203 -1.35 22.75 -11.62
N LEU A 204 -1.68 22.92 -10.33
CA LEU A 204 -3.05 22.81 -9.85
C LEU A 204 -3.72 24.17 -9.67
N SER A 205 -5.00 24.28 -9.97
CA SER A 205 -5.79 25.49 -9.72
C SER A 205 -6.16 25.65 -8.25
N ARG A 206 -6.42 26.89 -7.83
CA ARG A 206 -6.95 27.16 -6.49
C ARG A 206 -8.43 26.76 -6.45
N ARG A 207 -8.79 25.97 -5.45
CA ARG A 207 -10.17 25.50 -5.20
C ARG A 207 -10.54 25.71 -3.76
N ALA A 208 -11.83 26.00 -3.53
CA ALA A 208 -12.38 26.04 -2.19
C ALA A 208 -12.41 24.64 -1.56
N PRO A 209 -12.44 24.52 -0.25
CA PRO A 209 -12.70 23.28 0.47
C PRO A 209 -14.02 22.63 0.03
N ARG A 210 -14.09 21.30 0.06
CA ARG A 210 -15.24 20.51 -0.43
C ARG A 210 -16.40 20.45 0.55
N ALA A 211 -16.14 20.46 1.85
CA ALA A 211 -17.15 20.26 2.88
C ALA A 211 -17.16 21.37 3.91
N ALA A 212 -18.38 21.78 4.30
CA ALA A 212 -18.65 22.54 5.50
C ALA A 212 -19.37 21.61 6.50
N GLY A 213 -18.84 21.47 7.73
CA GLY A 213 -19.48 20.65 8.77
C GLY A 213 -18.46 19.93 9.67
N ARG A 214 -18.89 19.41 10.83
CA ARG A 214 -18.03 18.65 11.75
C ARG A 214 -18.15 17.15 11.44
N PRO A 215 -17.03 16.42 11.21
CA PRO A 215 -17.08 14.98 11.14
C PRO A 215 -17.33 14.39 12.52
N SER A 216 -18.13 13.35 12.58
CA SER A 216 -18.35 12.61 13.80
C SER A 216 -17.40 11.42 13.87
N VAL A 217 -16.39 11.50 14.74
CA VAL A 217 -15.51 10.37 15.06
C VAL A 217 -16.37 9.20 15.57
N THR A 218 -17.39 9.49 16.35
CA THR A 218 -18.34 8.50 16.90
C THR A 218 -19.06 7.72 15.80
N GLU A 219 -19.47 8.40 14.73
CA GLU A 219 -20.15 7.75 13.59
C GLU A 219 -19.22 6.81 12.83
N THR A 220 -17.96 7.22 12.64
CA THR A 220 -16.92 6.38 12.03
C THR A 220 -16.69 5.11 12.85
N TRP A 221 -16.57 5.23 14.18
CA TRP A 221 -16.40 4.07 15.06
C TRP A 221 -17.63 3.16 15.07
N ARG A 222 -18.83 3.72 15.07
CA ARG A 222 -20.08 2.95 14.98
C ARG A 222 -20.16 2.17 13.66
N THR A 223 -19.81 2.79 12.55
CA THR A 223 -19.79 2.14 11.23
C THR A 223 -18.72 1.05 11.16
N ASN A 224 -17.53 1.29 11.71
CA ASN A 224 -16.47 0.28 11.80
C ASN A 224 -16.91 -0.92 12.67
N ALA A 225 -17.59 -0.68 13.81
CA ALA A 225 -18.14 -1.73 14.64
C ALA A 225 -19.20 -2.55 13.89
N LEU A 226 -20.06 -1.91 13.09
CA LEU A 226 -21.05 -2.57 12.25
C LEU A 226 -20.39 -3.43 11.16
N LEU A 227 -19.32 -2.94 10.52
CA LEU A 227 -18.57 -3.73 9.55
C LEU A 227 -17.88 -4.94 10.21
N TRP A 228 -17.37 -4.76 11.42
CA TRP A 228 -16.67 -5.80 12.18
C TRP A 228 -17.61 -6.85 12.78
N SER A 229 -18.86 -6.53 13.05
CA SER A 229 -19.85 -7.44 13.64
C SER A 229 -20.16 -8.67 12.76
N SER A 230 -20.06 -8.52 11.42
CA SER A 230 -20.29 -9.62 10.47
C SER A 230 -19.11 -10.60 10.45
N ALA A 231 -19.31 -11.84 10.87
CA ALA A 231 -18.29 -12.87 10.89
C ALA A 231 -17.63 -13.12 9.51
N PRO A 232 -18.35 -13.19 8.38
CA PRO A 232 -17.73 -13.33 7.06
C PRO A 232 -16.83 -12.14 6.70
N ARG A 233 -17.27 -10.88 6.93
CA ARG A 233 -16.46 -9.69 6.68
C ARG A 233 -15.22 -9.63 7.55
N ARG A 234 -15.37 -9.92 8.84
CA ARG A 234 -14.25 -9.97 9.80
C ARG A 234 -13.17 -10.97 9.38
N ARG A 235 -13.56 -12.17 8.93
CA ARG A 235 -12.60 -13.18 8.44
C ARG A 235 -11.87 -12.72 7.17
N LEU A 236 -12.56 -12.06 6.25
CA LEU A 236 -11.93 -11.49 5.07
C LEU A 236 -10.93 -10.38 5.44
N LEU A 237 -11.30 -9.48 6.36
CA LEU A 237 -10.39 -8.44 6.84
C LEU A 237 -9.16 -9.04 7.52
N LEU A 238 -9.33 -10.03 8.39
CA LEU A 238 -8.20 -10.73 9.01
C LEU A 238 -7.33 -11.46 7.98
N GLY A 239 -7.95 -12.08 6.96
CA GLY A 239 -7.25 -12.73 5.84
C GLY A 239 -6.48 -11.73 4.96
N LEU A 240 -6.96 -10.49 4.86
CA LEU A 240 -6.26 -9.41 4.17
C LEU A 240 -5.10 -8.85 4.99
N TRP A 241 -5.25 -8.72 6.30
CA TRP A 241 -4.31 -8.03 7.17
C TRP A 241 -3.17 -8.91 7.65
N ILE A 242 -3.49 -10.07 8.24
CA ILE A 242 -2.51 -10.88 8.96
C ILE A 242 -1.46 -11.48 8.03
N PRO A 243 -1.81 -12.25 6.97
CA PRO A 243 -0.80 -12.85 6.11
C PRO A 243 0.06 -11.79 5.40
N ASN A 244 -0.59 -10.77 4.83
CA ASN A 244 0.12 -9.70 4.13
C ASN A 244 1.02 -8.89 5.09
N GLY A 245 0.51 -8.52 6.27
CA GLY A 245 1.29 -7.77 7.25
C GLY A 245 2.53 -8.54 7.72
N LEU A 246 2.40 -9.84 8.02
CA LEU A 246 3.53 -10.68 8.45
C LEU A 246 4.62 -10.77 7.37
N VAL A 247 4.25 -10.81 6.09
CA VAL A 247 5.23 -10.82 5.00
C VAL A 247 5.88 -9.44 4.82
N VAL A 248 5.15 -8.34 4.98
CA VAL A 248 5.76 -7.01 5.05
C VAL A 248 6.76 -6.93 6.22
N GLY A 249 6.49 -7.62 7.35
CA GLY A 249 7.46 -7.82 8.40
C GLY A 249 8.74 -8.51 7.92
N CYS A 250 8.65 -9.55 7.07
CA CYS A 250 9.82 -10.16 6.45
C CYS A 250 10.58 -9.14 5.58
N GLU A 251 9.88 -8.39 4.73
CA GLU A 251 10.47 -7.38 3.85
C GLU A 251 11.16 -6.26 4.65
N SER A 252 10.62 -5.87 5.81
CA SER A 252 11.22 -4.86 6.68
C SER A 252 12.63 -5.20 7.18
N LEU A 253 13.00 -6.47 7.12
CA LEU A 253 14.32 -6.97 7.50
C LEU A 253 15.33 -7.03 6.34
N PHE A 254 14.96 -6.65 5.11
CA PHE A 254 15.90 -6.70 3.97
C PHE A 254 17.18 -5.88 4.22
N VAL A 255 17.06 -4.72 4.88
CA VAL A 255 18.21 -3.90 5.24
C VAL A 255 19.16 -4.62 6.21
N SER A 256 18.63 -5.26 7.24
CA SER A 256 19.44 -5.98 8.23
C SER A 256 19.90 -7.37 7.75
N TYR A 257 19.16 -8.00 6.82
CA TYR A 257 19.52 -9.28 6.23
C TYR A 257 20.64 -9.17 5.18
N ALA A 258 20.58 -8.17 4.31
CA ALA A 258 21.53 -7.95 3.22
C ALA A 258 21.69 -6.44 2.96
N PRO A 259 22.45 -5.71 3.82
CA PRO A 259 22.58 -4.25 3.75
C PRO A 259 22.96 -3.73 2.36
N ASP A 260 23.99 -4.33 1.75
CA ASP A 260 24.50 -3.93 0.44
C ASP A 260 23.56 -4.20 -0.73
N ARG A 261 22.48 -4.98 -0.50
CA ARG A 261 21.57 -5.48 -1.53
C ARG A 261 20.11 -5.24 -1.21
N ALA A 262 19.82 -4.52 -0.13
CA ALA A 262 18.45 -4.24 0.31
C ALA A 262 17.62 -3.59 -0.80
N GLY A 263 18.16 -2.61 -1.51
CA GLY A 263 17.50 -1.95 -2.64
C GLY A 263 17.11 -2.93 -3.76
N LEU A 264 18.01 -3.89 -4.09
CA LEU A 264 17.70 -4.95 -5.06
C LEU A 264 16.53 -5.83 -4.56
N LEU A 265 16.55 -6.24 -3.30
CA LEU A 265 15.50 -7.11 -2.75
C LEU A 265 14.14 -6.40 -2.72
N PHE A 266 14.09 -5.14 -2.32
CA PHE A 266 12.87 -4.33 -2.38
C PHE A 266 12.39 -4.11 -3.83
N ALA A 267 13.29 -3.86 -4.78
CA ALA A 267 12.92 -3.73 -6.19
C ALA A 267 12.35 -5.05 -6.74
N CYS A 268 12.93 -6.19 -6.37
CA CYS A 268 12.45 -7.52 -6.73
C CYS A 268 11.07 -7.80 -6.11
N ALA A 269 10.86 -7.44 -4.84
CA ALA A 269 9.55 -7.56 -4.19
C ALA A 269 8.50 -6.68 -4.88
N ALA A 270 8.82 -5.41 -5.16
CA ALA A 270 7.92 -4.51 -5.87
C ALA A 270 7.58 -4.99 -7.29
N LEU A 271 8.56 -5.59 -8.00
CA LEU A 271 8.32 -6.24 -9.30
C LEU A 271 7.35 -7.43 -9.15
N GLY A 272 7.53 -8.28 -8.14
CA GLY A 272 6.63 -9.38 -7.84
C GLY A 272 5.21 -8.91 -7.57
N MET A 273 5.02 -7.84 -6.78
CA MET A 273 3.71 -7.22 -6.53
C MET A 273 3.06 -6.77 -7.85
N LEU A 274 3.80 -6.06 -8.69
CA LEU A 274 3.29 -5.59 -9.99
C LEU A 274 2.87 -6.77 -10.88
N VAL A 275 3.69 -7.82 -10.96
CA VAL A 275 3.37 -9.04 -11.74
C VAL A 275 2.11 -9.71 -11.18
N GLY A 276 1.99 -9.83 -9.85
CA GLY A 276 0.82 -10.38 -9.18
C GLY A 276 -0.45 -9.59 -9.48
N ASP A 277 -0.39 -8.27 -9.33
CA ASP A 277 -1.52 -7.38 -9.58
C ASP A 277 -1.98 -7.41 -11.04
N VAL A 278 -1.05 -7.41 -12.00
CA VAL A 278 -1.39 -7.51 -13.44
C VAL A 278 -1.96 -8.87 -13.76
N THR A 279 -1.33 -9.94 -13.29
CA THR A 279 -1.76 -11.31 -13.57
C THR A 279 -3.15 -11.58 -13.00
N VAL A 280 -3.33 -11.33 -11.71
CA VAL A 280 -4.61 -11.55 -11.02
C VAL A 280 -5.67 -10.56 -11.47
N GLY A 281 -5.29 -9.28 -11.62
CA GLY A 281 -6.23 -8.21 -11.95
C GLY A 281 -6.74 -8.24 -13.40
N ARG A 282 -5.89 -8.65 -14.37
CA ARG A 282 -6.21 -8.52 -15.80
C ARG A 282 -6.20 -9.83 -16.59
N LEU A 283 -5.28 -10.75 -16.30
CA LEU A 283 -5.06 -11.93 -17.14
C LEU A 283 -5.91 -13.12 -16.71
N LEU A 284 -6.20 -13.29 -15.43
CA LEU A 284 -6.94 -14.45 -14.95
C LEU A 284 -8.47 -14.25 -15.04
N PRO A 285 -9.23 -15.26 -15.51
CA PRO A 285 -10.68 -15.25 -15.47
C PRO A 285 -11.22 -15.31 -14.03
N PRO A 286 -12.42 -14.76 -13.73
CA PRO A 286 -12.96 -14.69 -12.37
C PRO A 286 -12.95 -16.01 -11.59
N ARG A 287 -13.36 -17.10 -12.22
CA ARG A 287 -13.39 -18.45 -11.58
C ARG A 287 -12.00 -18.91 -11.13
N THR A 288 -10.97 -18.63 -11.92
CA THR A 288 -9.59 -19.01 -11.62
C THR A 288 -9.03 -18.13 -10.50
N ARG A 289 -9.35 -16.83 -10.49
CA ARG A 289 -8.95 -15.92 -9.42
C ARG A 289 -9.43 -16.40 -8.05
N ASP A 290 -10.72 -16.76 -7.94
CA ASP A 290 -11.32 -17.22 -6.68
C ASP A 290 -10.68 -18.51 -6.17
N ARG A 291 -10.29 -19.43 -7.06
CA ARG A 291 -9.58 -20.67 -6.72
C ARG A 291 -8.13 -20.42 -6.27
N LEU A 292 -7.49 -19.41 -6.83
CA LEU A 292 -6.09 -19.09 -6.55
C LEU A 292 -5.89 -18.20 -5.32
N ALA A 293 -6.94 -17.67 -4.69
CA ALA A 293 -6.83 -16.78 -3.54
C ALA A 293 -5.98 -17.37 -2.39
N THR A 294 -6.26 -18.60 -1.97
CA THR A 294 -5.50 -19.29 -0.91
C THR A 294 -4.11 -19.74 -1.38
N PRO A 295 -3.91 -20.36 -2.56
CA PRO A 295 -2.58 -20.65 -3.09
C PRO A 295 -1.67 -19.42 -3.20
N LEU A 296 -2.20 -18.27 -3.61
CA LEU A 296 -1.43 -17.03 -3.67
C LEU A 296 -1.01 -16.53 -2.28
N LEU A 297 -1.88 -16.64 -1.26
CA LEU A 297 -1.49 -16.30 0.12
C LEU A 297 -0.43 -17.26 0.67
N LEU A 298 -0.45 -18.53 0.30
CA LEU A 298 0.63 -19.46 0.66
C LEU A 298 1.91 -19.17 -0.11
N LEU A 299 1.80 -18.80 -1.39
CA LEU A 299 2.94 -18.34 -2.19
C LEU A 299 3.59 -17.09 -1.60
N LEU A 300 2.80 -16.19 -1.02
CA LEU A 300 3.28 -14.98 -0.35
C LEU A 300 4.25 -15.31 0.79
N ALA A 301 4.02 -16.39 1.53
CA ALA A 301 4.80 -16.75 2.70
C ALA A 301 5.92 -17.79 2.42
N THR A 302 5.62 -18.83 1.63
CA THR A 302 6.48 -20.02 1.55
C THR A 302 7.89 -19.77 1.04
N PRO A 303 8.19 -18.86 0.08
CA PRO A 303 9.56 -18.62 -0.37
C PRO A 303 10.46 -18.05 0.73
N TYR A 304 9.90 -17.30 1.70
CA TYR A 304 10.67 -16.77 2.82
C TYR A 304 11.16 -17.84 3.80
N LEU A 305 10.58 -19.05 3.79
CA LEU A 305 11.09 -20.17 4.60
C LEU A 305 12.50 -20.59 4.19
N LEU A 306 12.90 -20.34 2.94
CA LEU A 306 14.23 -20.66 2.45
C LEU A 306 15.33 -19.72 2.97
N PHE A 307 14.96 -18.56 3.52
CA PHE A 307 15.94 -17.58 4.01
C PHE A 307 16.76 -18.09 5.19
N ALA A 308 16.23 -19.04 5.98
CA ALA A 308 16.98 -19.73 7.04
C ALA A 308 18.21 -20.48 6.52
N LEU A 309 18.21 -20.91 5.25
CA LEU A 309 19.31 -21.65 4.62
C LEU A 309 20.40 -20.73 4.09
N HIS A 310 20.26 -19.41 4.22
CA HIS A 310 21.20 -18.39 3.70
C HIS A 310 21.55 -18.62 2.22
N PRO A 311 20.55 -18.73 1.31
CA PRO A 311 20.82 -19.04 -0.08
C PRO A 311 21.57 -17.89 -0.78
N PRO A 312 22.19 -18.15 -1.96
CA PRO A 312 22.83 -17.11 -2.75
C PRO A 312 21.86 -15.98 -3.11
N THR A 313 22.39 -14.76 -3.32
CA THR A 313 21.58 -13.55 -3.57
C THR A 313 20.57 -13.69 -4.70
N LEU A 314 20.93 -14.39 -5.78
CA LEU A 314 20.01 -14.61 -6.90
C LEU A 314 18.78 -15.41 -6.46
N VAL A 315 18.96 -16.41 -5.60
CA VAL A 315 17.86 -17.22 -5.05
C VAL A 315 17.02 -16.39 -4.09
N VAL A 316 17.66 -15.58 -3.22
CA VAL A 316 16.96 -14.65 -2.32
C VAL A 316 16.10 -13.67 -3.10
N ALA A 317 16.64 -13.05 -4.15
CA ALA A 317 15.94 -12.11 -5.02
C ALA A 317 14.76 -12.80 -5.76
N ALA A 318 14.98 -14.00 -6.28
CA ALA A 318 13.92 -14.80 -6.91
C ALA A 318 12.82 -15.17 -5.91
N CYS A 319 13.18 -15.57 -4.68
CA CYS A 319 12.22 -15.86 -3.62
C CYS A 319 11.40 -14.61 -3.22
N ALA A 320 12.04 -13.44 -3.07
CA ALA A 320 11.37 -12.18 -2.79
C ALA A 320 10.38 -11.81 -3.91
N THR A 321 10.80 -11.92 -5.18
CA THR A 321 9.91 -11.68 -6.33
C THR A 321 8.73 -12.64 -6.33
N LEU A 322 8.99 -13.94 -6.20
CA LEU A 322 7.96 -14.98 -6.25
C LEU A 322 6.96 -14.85 -5.09
N ALA A 323 7.46 -14.61 -3.88
CA ALA A 323 6.60 -14.34 -2.72
C ALA A 323 5.68 -13.16 -3.00
N SER A 324 6.23 -12.04 -3.47
CA SER A 324 5.48 -10.81 -3.66
C SER A 324 4.42 -10.88 -4.77
N VAL A 325 4.51 -11.85 -5.72
CA VAL A 325 3.39 -12.17 -6.61
C VAL A 325 2.13 -12.55 -5.83
N GLY A 326 2.29 -13.17 -4.66
CA GLY A 326 1.21 -13.57 -3.77
C GLY A 326 0.35 -12.40 -3.25
N PHE A 327 0.87 -11.16 -3.22
CA PHE A 327 0.06 -9.98 -2.87
C PHE A 327 -1.15 -9.77 -3.79
N GLY A 328 -1.11 -10.30 -5.02
CA GLY A 328 -2.27 -10.31 -5.93
C GLY A 328 -3.53 -10.97 -5.34
N ALA A 329 -3.40 -11.84 -4.33
CA ALA A 329 -4.53 -12.39 -3.58
C ALA A 329 -5.40 -11.30 -2.94
N SER A 330 -4.81 -10.17 -2.55
CA SER A 330 -5.52 -9.05 -1.95
C SER A 330 -6.61 -8.48 -2.84
N LEU A 331 -6.43 -8.50 -4.17
CA LEU A 331 -7.44 -8.04 -5.14
C LEU A 331 -8.69 -8.92 -5.10
N VAL A 332 -8.51 -10.24 -4.97
CA VAL A 332 -9.62 -11.19 -4.87
C VAL A 332 -10.38 -11.00 -3.56
N GLN A 333 -9.65 -10.91 -2.46
CA GLN A 333 -10.25 -10.73 -1.14
C GLN A 333 -10.95 -9.38 -0.98
N GLN A 334 -10.37 -8.29 -1.52
CA GLN A 334 -11.04 -6.97 -1.55
C GLN A 334 -12.35 -7.03 -2.33
N ARG A 335 -12.37 -7.70 -3.48
CA ARG A 335 -13.60 -7.90 -4.25
C ARG A 335 -14.66 -8.64 -3.45
N HIS A 336 -14.30 -9.73 -2.76
CA HIS A 336 -15.22 -10.45 -1.89
C HIS A 336 -15.68 -9.58 -0.69
N LEU A 337 -14.82 -8.75 -0.12
CA LEU A 337 -15.21 -7.80 0.93
C LEU A 337 -16.29 -6.85 0.42
N LEU A 338 -16.14 -6.33 -0.79
CA LEU A 338 -17.11 -5.42 -1.40
C LEU A 338 -18.44 -6.11 -1.70
N THR A 339 -18.44 -7.37 -2.15
CA THR A 339 -19.69 -8.11 -2.38
C THR A 339 -20.48 -8.41 -1.10
N LEU A 340 -19.79 -8.49 0.05
CA LEU A 340 -20.42 -8.66 1.37
C LEU A 340 -20.78 -7.34 2.06
N THR A 341 -20.49 -6.20 1.44
CA THR A 341 -20.67 -4.88 2.04
C THR A 341 -21.79 -4.13 1.30
N PRO A 342 -22.77 -3.55 2.01
CA PRO A 342 -23.76 -2.69 1.40
C PRO A 342 -23.10 -1.54 0.61
N PRO A 343 -23.67 -1.12 -0.54
CA PRO A 343 -23.09 -0.08 -1.39
C PRO A 343 -22.77 1.24 -0.65
N GLU A 344 -23.61 1.61 0.32
CA GLU A 344 -23.49 2.82 1.12
C GLU A 344 -22.26 2.79 2.05
N LEU A 345 -21.79 1.60 2.44
CA LEU A 345 -20.68 1.37 3.35
C LEU A 345 -19.37 1.01 2.64
N THR A 346 -19.35 0.94 1.30
CA THR A 346 -18.19 0.55 0.50
C THR A 346 -16.95 1.41 0.81
N GLY A 347 -17.12 2.72 0.89
CA GLY A 347 -16.02 3.63 1.23
C GLY A 347 -15.45 3.38 2.64
N HIS A 348 -16.32 3.13 3.62
CA HIS A 348 -15.90 2.80 4.99
C HIS A 348 -15.19 1.45 5.06
N ALA A 349 -15.66 0.44 4.32
CA ALA A 349 -15.02 -0.88 4.28
C ALA A 349 -13.61 -0.83 3.69
N LEU A 350 -13.41 -0.07 2.61
CA LEU A 350 -12.08 0.17 2.03
C LEU A 350 -11.18 1.01 2.95
N GLY A 351 -11.75 1.98 3.65
CA GLY A 351 -11.03 2.75 4.68
C GLY A 351 -10.56 1.87 5.84
N LEU A 352 -11.44 1.03 6.37
CA LEU A 352 -11.13 0.05 7.42
C LEU A 352 -10.06 -0.96 6.95
N TYR A 353 -10.19 -1.47 5.72
CA TYR A 353 -9.19 -2.33 5.10
C TYR A 353 -7.81 -1.65 5.08
N SER A 354 -7.73 -0.42 4.56
CA SER A 354 -6.48 0.32 4.44
C SER A 354 -5.85 0.63 5.81
N ALA A 355 -6.65 1.04 6.78
CA ALA A 355 -6.19 1.31 8.15
C ALA A 355 -5.63 0.04 8.80
N GLY A 356 -6.32 -1.10 8.66
CA GLY A 356 -5.85 -2.37 9.17
C GLY A 356 -4.56 -2.86 8.49
N MET A 357 -4.42 -2.65 7.17
CA MET A 357 -3.17 -2.97 6.45
C MET A 357 -1.99 -2.18 7.02
N LEU A 358 -2.12 -0.85 7.17
CA LEU A 358 -1.06 0.00 7.73
C LEU A 358 -0.72 -0.40 9.17
N THR A 359 -1.74 -0.73 9.98
CA THR A 359 -1.56 -1.21 11.36
C THR A 359 -0.75 -2.51 11.38
N TRP A 360 -1.16 -3.50 10.59
CA TRP A 360 -0.47 -4.78 10.54
C TRP A 360 0.93 -4.70 9.96
N GLN A 361 1.17 -3.83 8.98
CA GLN A 361 2.51 -3.56 8.45
C GLN A 361 3.44 -3.03 9.55
N GLY A 362 3.02 -2.01 10.29
CA GLY A 362 3.84 -1.43 11.36
C GLY A 362 4.04 -2.39 12.54
N LEU A 363 2.98 -3.11 12.98
CA LEU A 363 3.08 -4.11 14.04
C LEU A 363 3.99 -5.26 13.64
N SER A 364 3.85 -5.76 12.41
CA SER A 364 4.67 -6.88 11.92
C SER A 364 6.12 -6.47 11.72
N ALA A 365 6.40 -5.25 11.26
CA ALA A 365 7.76 -4.72 11.19
C ALA A 365 8.39 -4.59 12.58
N THR A 366 7.62 -4.16 13.59
CA THR A 366 8.07 -4.11 14.98
C THR A 366 8.37 -5.52 15.51
N LEU A 367 7.46 -6.47 15.29
CA LEU A 367 7.64 -7.87 15.66
C LEU A 367 8.86 -8.51 14.98
N ALA A 368 8.97 -8.28 13.65
CA ALA A 368 10.09 -8.75 12.83
C ALA A 368 11.44 -8.24 13.36
N GLY A 369 11.53 -6.93 13.58
CA GLY A 369 12.74 -6.31 14.10
C GLY A 369 13.10 -6.80 15.51
N THR A 370 12.11 -6.97 16.38
CA THR A 370 12.31 -7.52 17.73
C THR A 370 12.83 -8.95 17.67
N LEU A 371 12.19 -9.82 16.87
CA LEU A 371 12.64 -11.19 16.68
C LEU A 371 14.06 -11.26 16.08
N ALA A 372 14.36 -10.41 15.10
CA ALA A 372 15.67 -10.34 14.48
C ALA A 372 16.76 -9.88 15.46
N GLN A 373 16.40 -9.01 16.39
CA GLN A 373 17.32 -8.53 17.43
C GLN A 373 17.61 -9.61 18.49
N LEU A 374 16.64 -10.47 18.78
CA LEU A 374 16.76 -11.57 19.72
C LEU A 374 17.37 -12.85 19.09
N THR A 375 17.33 -12.96 17.78
CA THR A 375 17.80 -14.13 17.02
C THR A 375 18.71 -13.71 15.88
N THR A 376 18.24 -13.90 14.64
CA THR A 376 18.86 -13.38 13.40
C THR A 376 17.79 -12.89 12.45
N PRO A 377 18.10 -11.98 11.50
CA PRO A 377 17.14 -11.55 10.47
C PRO A 377 16.56 -12.74 9.70
N ALA A 378 17.38 -13.72 9.31
CA ALA A 378 16.94 -14.92 8.61
C ALA A 378 15.94 -15.76 9.42
N THR A 379 16.22 -15.99 10.70
CA THR A 379 15.32 -16.72 11.60
C THR A 379 14.00 -15.98 11.79
N ALA A 380 14.05 -14.67 12.02
CA ALA A 380 12.85 -13.85 12.18
C ALA A 380 11.96 -13.90 10.93
N MET A 381 12.54 -13.76 9.73
CA MET A 381 11.81 -13.88 8.45
C MET A 381 11.15 -15.25 8.32
N THR A 382 11.85 -16.32 8.62
CA THR A 382 11.32 -17.70 8.57
C THR A 382 10.16 -17.90 9.55
N LEU A 383 10.28 -17.40 10.78
CA LEU A 383 9.21 -17.50 11.79
C LEU A 383 7.96 -16.72 11.37
N LEU A 384 8.11 -15.51 10.84
CA LEU A 384 7.00 -14.72 10.35
C LEU A 384 6.34 -15.34 9.12
N ALA A 385 7.13 -15.91 8.21
CA ALA A 385 6.61 -16.65 7.05
C ALA A 385 5.82 -17.89 7.48
N ALA A 386 6.33 -18.66 8.45
CA ALA A 386 5.62 -19.81 9.01
C ALA A 386 4.31 -19.37 9.69
N ALA A 387 4.34 -18.27 10.46
CA ALA A 387 3.15 -17.70 11.07
C ALA A 387 2.12 -17.23 10.01
N SER A 388 2.57 -16.60 8.92
CA SER A 388 1.70 -16.18 7.81
C SER A 388 1.04 -17.38 7.11
N ALA A 389 1.81 -18.42 6.82
CA ALA A 389 1.29 -19.66 6.22
C ALA A 389 0.27 -20.34 7.15
N THR A 390 0.58 -20.43 8.45
CA THR A 390 -0.31 -21.01 9.45
C THR A 390 -1.61 -20.21 9.58
N ALA A 391 -1.53 -18.88 9.66
CA ALA A 391 -2.71 -18.01 9.68
C ALA A 391 -3.58 -18.20 8.43
N THR A 392 -2.95 -18.29 7.25
CA THR A 392 -3.65 -18.55 5.99
C THR A 392 -4.40 -19.88 6.02
N LEU A 393 -3.74 -20.96 6.45
CA LEU A 393 -4.35 -22.29 6.54
C LEU A 393 -5.50 -22.33 7.55
N THR A 394 -5.30 -21.72 8.74
CA THR A 394 -6.34 -21.66 9.78
C THR A 394 -7.58 -20.92 9.28
N LEU A 395 -7.41 -19.75 8.66
CA LEU A 395 -8.53 -18.99 8.09
C LEU A 395 -9.22 -19.73 6.95
N TRP A 396 -8.49 -20.49 6.15
CA TRP A 396 -9.05 -21.29 5.09
C TRP A 396 -9.88 -22.49 5.62
N ILE A 397 -9.38 -23.21 6.63
CA ILE A 397 -10.10 -24.34 7.27
C ILE A 397 -11.39 -23.81 7.92
N THR A 398 -11.33 -22.73 8.68
CA THR A 398 -12.50 -22.15 9.34
C THR A 398 -13.55 -21.62 8.36
N SER A 399 -13.13 -21.15 7.18
CA SER A 399 -14.05 -20.68 6.13
C SER A 399 -14.79 -21.82 5.42
N ARG A 400 -14.25 -23.04 5.44
CA ARG A 400 -14.93 -24.22 4.88
C ARG A 400 -16.05 -24.75 5.77
N GLY A 401 -15.90 -24.62 7.09
CA GLY A 401 -16.90 -25.06 8.05
C GLY A 401 -18.24 -24.33 7.95
N ASP A 402 -18.23 -23.08 7.45
CA ASP A 402 -19.45 -22.25 7.33
C ASP A 402 -20.13 -22.36 5.95
N ARG A 403 -19.62 -23.13 5.04
CA ARG A 403 -20.35 -23.49 3.82
C ARG A 403 -21.38 -24.56 4.14
N ALA A 404 -22.41 -24.24 4.96
CA ALA A 404 -23.62 -25.02 5.02
C ALA A 404 -24.22 -25.10 3.60
N PRO A 405 -24.74 -26.27 3.15
CA PRO A 405 -25.34 -26.38 1.83
C PRO A 405 -26.46 -25.34 1.73
N TYR A 406 -26.42 -24.52 0.68
CA TYR A 406 -27.51 -23.64 0.27
C TYR A 406 -28.75 -24.55 0.11
N ALA A 407 -29.65 -24.53 1.09
CA ALA A 407 -30.94 -25.15 0.93
C ALA A 407 -31.71 -24.30 -0.11
N PRO A 408 -32.13 -24.87 -1.25
CA PRO A 408 -32.94 -24.13 -2.20
C PRO A 408 -34.24 -23.67 -1.49
N PRO A 409 -34.75 -22.48 -1.84
CA PRO A 409 -36.02 -22.01 -1.27
C PRO A 409 -37.09 -23.04 -1.54
N ILE A 410 -37.84 -23.42 -0.48
CA ILE A 410 -38.99 -24.32 -0.56
C ILE A 410 -39.98 -23.67 -1.51
N PRO A 411 -40.43 -24.32 -2.58
CA PRO A 411 -41.48 -23.76 -3.44
C PRO A 411 -42.75 -23.57 -2.59
N VAL A 412 -43.17 -22.33 -2.48
CA VAL A 412 -44.47 -21.98 -1.86
C VAL A 412 -45.53 -22.50 -2.84
N SER A 413 -46.22 -23.55 -2.43
CA SER A 413 -47.40 -24.11 -3.09
C SER A 413 -48.62 -23.20 -2.92
#